data_61259b8b519b95bde924a82c57bc966b
#
_entry.id   61259b8b519b95bde924a82c57bc966b
#
_cell.length_a   1.000
_cell.length_b   1.000
_cell.length_c   1.000
_cell.angle_alpha   90.00
_cell.angle_beta   90.00
_cell.angle_gamma   90.00
#
_symmetry.space_group_name_H-M   'P 1'
#
loop_
_entity.id
_entity.type
_entity.pdbx_description
1 polymer ?
#
loop_
_entity_poly.entity_id
_entity_poly.type
_entity_poly.pdbx_seq_one_letter_code
_entity_poly.pdbx_strand_id
1 'polypeptide(L)'
;MGSPYQSLTPRQSLRWFTTNTMDPANLVGGILESALGTAPNRPKEYGPHWGSFADRYGMGMTRSVTGNAIEAGVGLILREDPRYFPVPDHPFKTRLGNVVRLTFAARGGGSLGPACARYMAIFGDSFLSNSWRVHSEANSRDALLRTAEGFGGVLAGNAFEEFWPDVKKRVFHKHH
;
A
#
# COMPACT_ATOMS: atom_id res chain seq x y z
N MET A 1 29.78 5.64 -6.23
CA MET A 1 29.04 6.87 -6.54
C MET A 1 27.65 6.47 -7.00
N GLY A 2 26.61 6.70 -6.19
CA GLY A 2 25.23 6.40 -6.57
C GLY A 2 24.78 7.35 -7.67
N SER A 3 24.06 6.83 -8.67
CA SER A 3 23.45 7.66 -9.71
C SER A 3 22.59 8.75 -9.07
N PRO A 4 22.60 9.99 -9.59
CA PRO A 4 21.77 11.06 -9.07
C PRO A 4 20.30 10.63 -9.13
N TYR A 5 19.56 10.90 -8.05
CA TYR A 5 18.13 10.63 -7.99
C TYR A 5 17.41 11.34 -9.14
N GLN A 6 16.62 10.60 -9.90
CA GLN A 6 15.75 11.15 -10.95
C GLN A 6 14.28 10.94 -10.54
N SER A 7 13.51 12.02 -10.56
CA SER A 7 12.06 11.96 -10.36
C SER A 7 11.40 11.10 -11.44
N LEU A 8 10.29 10.44 -11.07
CA LEU A 8 9.54 9.60 -12.01
C LEU A 8 9.02 10.42 -13.19
N THR A 9 9.18 9.87 -14.38
CA THR A 9 8.47 10.37 -15.57
C THR A 9 7.00 9.91 -15.52
N PRO A 10 6.08 10.55 -16.27
CA PRO A 10 4.68 10.12 -16.34
C PRO A 10 4.51 8.65 -16.73
N ARG A 11 5.34 8.15 -17.65
CA ARG A 11 5.34 6.72 -18.03
C ARG A 11 5.75 5.79 -16.88
N GLN A 12 6.74 6.20 -16.12
CA GLN A 12 7.21 5.42 -14.96
C GLN A 12 6.19 5.43 -13.83
N SER A 13 5.50 6.55 -13.61
CA SER A 13 4.43 6.65 -12.63
C SER A 13 3.24 5.76 -13.01
N LEU A 14 2.84 5.76 -14.30
CA LEU A 14 1.80 4.87 -14.79
C LEU A 14 2.20 3.39 -14.65
N ARG A 15 3.46 3.06 -14.97
CA ARG A 15 3.98 1.70 -14.76
C ARG A 15 3.98 1.32 -13.29
N TRP A 16 4.39 2.21 -12.41
CA TRP A 16 4.32 1.98 -10.96
C TRP A 16 2.88 1.71 -10.51
N PHE A 17 1.94 2.57 -10.94
CA PHE A 17 0.52 2.39 -10.65
C PHE A 17 0.01 1.01 -11.07
N THR A 18 0.26 0.60 -12.31
CA THR A 18 -0.21 -0.71 -12.82
C THR A 18 0.48 -1.87 -12.10
N THR A 19 1.80 -1.80 -11.89
CA THR A 19 2.55 -2.84 -11.22
C THR A 19 2.13 -2.97 -9.76
N ASN A 20 2.02 -1.86 -9.03
CA ASN A 20 1.66 -1.87 -7.61
C ASN A 20 0.20 -2.32 -7.38
N THR A 21 -0.71 -1.96 -8.29
CA THR A 21 -2.12 -2.38 -8.21
C THR A 21 -2.28 -3.87 -8.52
N MET A 22 -1.53 -4.40 -9.48
CA MET A 22 -1.57 -5.79 -9.90
C MET A 22 -0.52 -6.68 -9.20
N ASP A 23 0.14 -6.16 -8.17
CA ASP A 23 1.12 -6.92 -7.41
C ASP A 23 0.46 -8.17 -6.79
N PRO A 24 1.04 -9.36 -6.96
CA PRO A 24 0.50 -10.59 -6.38
C PRO A 24 0.29 -10.50 -4.86
N ALA A 25 1.15 -9.78 -4.13
CA ALA A 25 0.99 -9.60 -2.69
C ALA A 25 -0.25 -8.76 -2.37
N ASN A 26 -0.54 -7.72 -3.16
CA ASN A 26 -1.75 -6.91 -3.01
C ASN A 26 -3.02 -7.73 -3.33
N LEU A 27 -3.01 -8.52 -4.41
CA LEU A 27 -4.12 -9.38 -4.79
C LEU A 27 -4.40 -10.45 -3.73
N VAL A 28 -3.36 -11.14 -3.25
CA VAL A 28 -3.48 -12.16 -2.18
C VAL A 28 -3.90 -11.51 -0.86
N GLY A 29 -3.36 -10.34 -0.53
CA GLY A 29 -3.77 -9.55 0.64
C GLY A 29 -5.26 -9.24 0.62
N GLY A 30 -5.80 -8.79 -0.53
CA GLY A 30 -7.23 -8.55 -0.73
C GLY A 30 -8.09 -9.81 -0.57
N ILE A 31 -7.60 -10.98 -1.04
CA ILE A 31 -8.28 -12.27 -0.83
C ILE A 31 -8.35 -12.60 0.67
N LEU A 32 -7.24 -12.48 1.38
CA LEU A 32 -7.18 -12.76 2.82
C LEU A 32 -8.07 -11.80 3.63
N GLU A 33 -8.02 -10.50 3.35
CA GLU A 33 -8.88 -9.50 3.98
C GLU A 33 -10.36 -9.83 3.78
N SER A 34 -10.74 -10.16 2.54
CA SER A 34 -12.12 -10.50 2.20
C SER A 34 -12.57 -11.79 2.87
N ALA A 35 -11.71 -12.80 2.96
CA ALA A 35 -11.99 -14.05 3.66
C ALA A 35 -12.19 -13.82 5.16
N LEU A 36 -11.31 -13.02 5.79
CA LEU A 36 -11.40 -12.66 7.21
C LEU A 36 -12.66 -11.84 7.53
N GLY A 37 -13.14 -11.01 6.60
CA GLY A 37 -14.42 -10.31 6.74
C GLY A 37 -15.63 -11.22 6.53
N THR A 38 -15.54 -12.18 5.61
CA THR A 38 -16.65 -13.09 5.26
C THR A 38 -16.89 -14.16 6.32
N ALA A 39 -15.83 -14.73 6.89
CA ALA A 39 -15.94 -15.78 7.91
C ALA A 39 -16.77 -15.35 9.14
N PRO A 40 -16.53 -14.20 9.80
CA PRO A 40 -17.36 -13.69 10.89
C PRO A 40 -18.60 -12.93 10.40
N ASN A 41 -18.86 -12.85 9.08
CA ASN A 41 -19.91 -12.06 8.46
C ASN A 41 -19.94 -10.60 8.94
N ARG A 42 -18.84 -9.90 8.76
CA ARG A 42 -18.70 -8.48 9.10
C ARG A 42 -18.30 -7.65 7.87
N PRO A 43 -19.03 -6.58 7.58
CA PRO A 43 -20.34 -6.23 8.16
C PRO A 43 -21.43 -7.21 7.71
N LYS A 44 -22.51 -7.31 8.49
CA LYS A 44 -23.61 -8.30 8.25
C LYS A 44 -24.38 -8.05 6.95
N GLU A 45 -24.38 -6.82 6.46
CA GLU A 45 -25.09 -6.42 5.22
C GLU A 45 -24.62 -7.19 3.98
N TYR A 46 -23.36 -7.62 3.95
CA TYR A 46 -22.88 -8.43 2.83
C TYR A 46 -23.34 -9.90 2.89
N GLY A 47 -23.56 -10.43 4.10
CA GLY A 47 -23.90 -11.85 4.29
C GLY A 47 -22.68 -12.79 4.33
N PRO A 48 -22.88 -14.09 4.63
CA PRO A 48 -21.79 -15.07 4.81
C PRO A 48 -21.59 -15.99 3.57
N HIS A 49 -21.87 -15.52 2.35
CA HIS A 49 -21.82 -16.34 1.13
C HIS A 49 -20.76 -15.86 0.14
N TRP A 50 -20.52 -16.64 -0.93
CA TRP A 50 -19.49 -16.34 -1.93
C TRP A 50 -19.69 -15.00 -2.65
N GLY A 51 -20.94 -14.58 -2.89
CA GLY A 51 -21.21 -13.24 -3.44
C GLY A 51 -20.66 -12.14 -2.52
N SER A 52 -20.86 -12.29 -1.23
CA SER A 52 -20.36 -11.33 -0.22
C SER A 52 -18.84 -11.27 -0.12
N PHE A 53 -18.16 -12.41 -0.35
CA PHE A 53 -16.72 -12.42 -0.50
C PHE A 53 -16.30 -11.61 -1.74
N ALA A 54 -16.95 -11.81 -2.89
CA ALA A 54 -16.66 -11.08 -4.11
C ALA A 54 -16.91 -9.57 -3.95
N ASP A 55 -17.99 -9.19 -3.25
CA ASP A 55 -18.31 -7.79 -2.95
C ASP A 55 -17.20 -7.14 -2.09
N ARG A 56 -16.78 -7.81 -1.00
CA ARG A 56 -15.70 -7.31 -0.14
C ARG A 56 -14.38 -7.19 -0.91
N TYR A 57 -14.06 -8.19 -1.72
CA TYR A 57 -12.86 -8.16 -2.55
C TYR A 57 -12.91 -7.03 -3.57
N GLY A 58 -14.04 -6.85 -4.25
CA GLY A 58 -14.24 -5.75 -5.20
C GLY A 58 -14.11 -4.38 -4.55
N MET A 59 -14.69 -4.19 -3.34
CA MET A 59 -14.54 -2.97 -2.55
C MET A 59 -13.09 -2.68 -2.17
N GLY A 60 -12.36 -3.71 -1.70
CA GLY A 60 -10.93 -3.62 -1.38
C GLY A 60 -10.10 -3.27 -2.61
N MET A 61 -10.33 -3.94 -3.74
CA MET A 61 -9.64 -3.67 -5.00
C MET A 61 -9.93 -2.26 -5.53
N THR A 62 -11.19 -1.81 -5.47
CA THR A 62 -11.57 -0.44 -5.88
C THR A 62 -10.83 0.59 -5.04
N ARG A 63 -10.71 0.35 -3.72
CA ARG A 63 -9.93 1.19 -2.82
C ARG A 63 -8.45 1.23 -3.21
N SER A 64 -7.82 0.06 -3.41
CA SER A 64 -6.42 -0.04 -3.87
C SER A 64 -6.16 0.71 -5.18
N VAL A 65 -7.03 0.52 -6.17
CA VAL A 65 -6.93 1.24 -7.46
C VAL A 65 -7.02 2.75 -7.25
N THR A 66 -8.00 3.20 -6.45
CA THR A 66 -8.23 4.62 -6.18
C THR A 66 -7.03 5.24 -5.45
N GLY A 67 -6.55 4.60 -4.38
CA GLY A 67 -5.39 5.07 -3.62
C GLY A 67 -4.13 5.15 -4.48
N ASN A 68 -3.80 4.08 -5.20
CA ASN A 68 -2.64 4.05 -6.09
C ASN A 68 -2.74 5.09 -7.22
N ALA A 69 -3.95 5.35 -7.75
CA ALA A 69 -4.15 6.39 -8.77
C ALA A 69 -3.92 7.79 -8.20
N ILE A 70 -4.42 8.06 -6.99
CA ILE A 70 -4.19 9.33 -6.30
C ILE A 70 -2.68 9.50 -6.01
N GLU A 71 -2.02 8.49 -5.44
CA GLU A 71 -0.58 8.57 -5.11
C GLU A 71 0.26 8.79 -6.38
N ALA A 72 -0.03 8.06 -7.46
CA ALA A 72 0.68 8.22 -8.73
C ALA A 72 0.45 9.60 -9.36
N GLY A 73 -0.80 10.09 -9.38
CA GLY A 73 -1.15 11.38 -9.98
C GLY A 73 -0.63 12.56 -9.17
N VAL A 74 -0.87 12.58 -7.87
CA VAL A 74 -0.40 13.65 -6.97
C VAL A 74 1.12 13.61 -6.87
N GLY A 75 1.73 12.42 -6.82
CA GLY A 75 3.18 12.24 -6.81
C GLY A 75 3.86 12.86 -8.03
N LEU A 76 3.25 12.76 -9.22
CA LEU A 76 3.74 13.46 -10.41
C LEU A 76 3.72 14.99 -10.25
N ILE A 77 2.65 15.54 -9.70
CA ILE A 77 2.48 16.99 -9.49
C ILE A 77 3.50 17.50 -8.47
N LEU A 78 3.64 16.78 -7.34
CA LEU A 78 4.53 17.15 -6.24
C LEU A 78 5.98 16.69 -6.47
N ARG A 79 6.25 15.94 -7.56
CA ARG A 79 7.54 15.30 -7.86
C ARG A 79 8.01 14.35 -6.75
N GLU A 80 7.07 13.72 -6.07
CA GLU A 80 7.31 12.69 -5.07
C GLU A 80 7.40 11.31 -5.70
N ASP A 81 8.32 10.49 -5.19
CA ASP A 81 8.52 9.11 -5.66
C ASP A 81 7.82 8.15 -4.69
N PRO A 82 6.80 7.41 -5.14
CA PRO A 82 6.07 6.48 -4.30
C PRO A 82 6.85 5.19 -3.98
N ARG A 83 7.97 4.93 -4.66
CA ARG A 83 8.75 3.70 -4.51
C ARG A 83 9.45 3.62 -3.16
N TYR A 84 9.54 2.41 -2.65
CA TYR A 84 10.41 2.10 -1.52
C TYR A 84 11.87 1.95 -1.99
N PHE A 85 12.83 2.31 -1.15
CA PHE A 85 14.27 2.22 -1.42
C PHE A 85 14.95 1.42 -0.31
N PRO A 86 15.12 0.09 -0.48
CA PRO A 86 15.70 -0.77 0.54
C PRO A 86 17.19 -0.45 0.78
N VAL A 87 17.66 -0.77 1.99
CA VAL A 87 19.05 -0.60 2.42
C VAL A 87 19.62 -1.92 2.99
N PRO A 88 19.72 -3.00 2.16
CA PRO A 88 19.97 -4.35 2.62
C PRO A 88 21.30 -4.55 3.35
N ASP A 89 22.31 -3.73 3.04
CA ASP A 89 23.67 -3.86 3.59
C ASP A 89 23.87 -3.14 4.94
N HIS A 90 22.77 -2.70 5.57
CA HIS A 90 22.82 -1.99 6.85
C HIS A 90 22.37 -2.88 8.02
N PRO A 91 22.74 -2.54 9.27
CA PRO A 91 22.28 -3.23 10.47
C PRO A 91 20.75 -3.22 10.58
N PHE A 92 20.17 -4.25 11.21
CA PHE A 92 18.72 -4.42 11.35
C PHE A 92 17.98 -3.18 11.86
N LYS A 93 18.55 -2.49 12.87
CA LYS A 93 17.94 -1.25 13.43
C LYS A 93 17.86 -0.12 12.39
N THR A 94 18.89 0.04 11.56
CA THR A 94 18.91 1.04 10.48
C THR A 94 17.89 0.70 9.41
N ARG A 95 17.76 -0.56 9.04
CA ARG A 95 16.77 -1.07 8.07
C ARG A 95 15.35 -0.85 8.59
N LEU A 96 15.09 -1.20 9.85
CA LEU A 96 13.79 -0.95 10.47
C LEU A 96 13.47 0.56 10.53
N GLY A 97 14.46 1.38 10.87
CA GLY A 97 14.32 2.84 10.83
C GLY A 97 14.00 3.35 9.42
N ASN A 98 14.62 2.77 8.37
CA ASN A 98 14.32 3.09 6.97
C ASN A 98 12.87 2.72 6.59
N VAL A 99 12.39 1.56 7.01
CA VAL A 99 11.00 1.13 6.82
C VAL A 99 10.02 2.16 7.40
N VAL A 100 10.19 2.52 8.66
CA VAL A 100 9.33 3.51 9.33
C VAL A 100 9.45 4.87 8.63
N ARG A 101 10.67 5.33 8.37
CA ARG A 101 10.92 6.63 7.74
C ARG A 101 10.26 6.74 6.36
N LEU A 102 10.43 5.74 5.50
CA LEU A 102 9.87 5.75 4.14
C LEU A 102 8.37 5.41 4.09
N THR A 103 7.77 5.00 5.19
CA THR A 103 6.31 4.95 5.33
C THR A 103 5.71 6.36 5.37
N PHE A 104 6.38 7.29 6.06
CA PHE A 104 5.90 8.66 6.28
C PHE A 104 6.64 9.72 5.46
N ALA A 105 7.71 9.36 4.78
CA ALA A 105 8.48 10.25 3.94
C ALA A 105 8.66 9.68 2.53
N ALA A 106 8.77 10.58 1.55
CA ALA A 106 9.04 10.24 0.15
C ALA A 106 10.22 11.05 -0.37
N ARG A 107 10.90 10.52 -1.38
CA ARG A 107 11.93 11.26 -2.11
C ARG A 107 11.24 12.18 -3.12
N GLY A 108 11.62 13.45 -3.09
CA GLY A 108 11.10 14.46 -4.03
C GLY A 108 12.18 15.49 -4.36
N GLY A 109 12.41 15.78 -5.64
CA GLY A 109 13.36 16.82 -6.06
C GLY A 109 14.81 16.61 -5.57
N GLY A 110 15.20 15.38 -5.22
CA GLY A 110 16.55 15.06 -4.71
C GLY A 110 16.67 15.11 -3.18
N SER A 111 15.64 15.50 -2.46
CA SER A 111 15.59 15.51 -0.98
C SER A 111 14.55 14.53 -0.45
N LEU A 112 14.59 14.24 0.85
CA LEU A 112 13.56 13.48 1.54
C LEU A 112 12.65 14.45 2.29
N GLY A 113 11.35 14.37 2.03
CA GLY A 113 10.32 15.19 2.66
C GLY A 113 9.11 14.36 3.10
N PRO A 114 8.06 14.98 3.68
CA PRO A 114 6.79 14.30 3.95
C PRO A 114 6.23 13.67 2.68
N ALA A 115 5.67 12.47 2.78
CA ALA A 115 5.03 11.77 1.65
C ALA A 115 3.60 12.30 1.41
N CYS A 116 3.49 13.56 0.96
CA CYS A 116 2.20 14.24 0.81
C CYS A 116 1.26 13.52 -0.17
N ALA A 117 1.80 13.01 -1.28
CA ALA A 117 1.02 12.24 -2.25
C ALA A 117 0.42 10.98 -1.61
N ARG A 118 1.21 10.25 -0.80
CA ARG A 118 0.75 9.08 -0.04
C ARG A 118 -0.29 9.44 1.00
N TYR A 119 -0.08 10.53 1.73
CA TYR A 119 -1.09 11.00 2.69
C TYR A 119 -2.40 11.30 2.00
N MET A 120 -2.37 12.04 0.90
CA MET A 120 -3.57 12.34 0.11
C MET A 120 -4.22 11.08 -0.45
N ALA A 121 -3.43 10.09 -0.87
CA ALA A 121 -3.94 8.81 -1.33
C ALA A 121 -4.66 8.05 -0.21
N ILE A 122 -4.01 7.83 0.93
CA ILE A 122 -4.56 7.04 2.04
C ILE A 122 -5.79 7.72 2.68
N PHE A 123 -5.75 9.03 2.90
CA PHE A 123 -6.92 9.76 3.39
C PHE A 123 -8.01 9.82 2.31
N GLY A 124 -7.64 10.17 1.08
CA GLY A 124 -8.56 10.32 -0.04
C GLY A 124 -9.33 9.04 -0.31
N ASP A 125 -8.63 7.91 -0.48
CA ASP A 125 -9.28 6.62 -0.74
C ASP A 125 -10.18 6.17 0.43
N SER A 126 -9.73 6.42 1.66
CA SER A 126 -10.45 6.02 2.87
C SER A 126 -11.79 6.75 3.00
N PHE A 127 -11.83 8.04 2.71
CA PHE A 127 -13.05 8.84 2.77
C PHE A 127 -13.90 8.69 1.51
N LEU A 128 -13.30 8.65 0.31
CA LEU A 128 -14.02 8.41 -0.94
C LEU A 128 -14.71 7.05 -0.94
N SER A 129 -14.11 6.04 -0.28
CA SER A 129 -14.72 4.71 -0.19
C SER A 129 -16.07 4.70 0.53
N ASN A 130 -16.41 5.70 1.32
CA ASN A 130 -17.74 5.84 1.90
C ASN A 130 -18.85 5.94 0.85
N SER A 131 -18.54 6.40 -0.37
CA SER A 131 -19.55 6.54 -1.44
C SER A 131 -20.01 5.22 -2.08
N TRP A 132 -19.25 4.13 -1.87
CA TRP A 132 -19.60 2.80 -2.43
C TRP A 132 -19.65 1.68 -1.39
N ARG A 133 -19.42 1.99 -0.11
CA ARG A 133 -19.53 1.01 0.98
C ARG A 133 -20.95 0.95 1.53
N VAL A 134 -21.26 -0.15 2.21
CA VAL A 134 -22.50 -0.31 2.97
C VAL A 134 -22.62 0.76 4.05
N HIS A 135 -23.86 1.11 4.40
CA HIS A 135 -24.15 2.24 5.27
C HIS A 135 -23.47 2.15 6.65
N SER A 136 -23.34 0.93 7.21
CA SER A 136 -22.68 0.72 8.50
C SER A 136 -21.18 1.08 8.50
N GLU A 137 -20.51 0.99 7.34
CA GLU A 137 -19.10 1.33 7.15
C GLU A 137 -18.87 2.72 6.52
N ALA A 138 -19.92 3.36 6.03
CA ALA A 138 -19.85 4.64 5.31
C ALA A 138 -19.88 5.84 6.27
N ASN A 139 -18.96 5.87 7.24
CA ASN A 139 -18.87 6.92 8.24
C ASN A 139 -17.42 7.35 8.50
N SER A 140 -17.24 8.51 9.17
CA SER A 140 -15.92 9.10 9.41
C SER A 140 -15.04 8.26 10.34
N ARG A 141 -15.64 7.52 11.30
CA ARG A 141 -14.89 6.66 12.21
C ARG A 141 -14.21 5.52 11.44
N ASP A 142 -14.98 4.83 10.61
CA ASP A 142 -14.46 3.72 9.81
C ASP A 142 -13.51 4.21 8.71
N ALA A 143 -13.73 5.41 8.15
CA ALA A 143 -12.77 6.04 7.26
C ALA A 143 -11.42 6.31 7.95
N LEU A 144 -11.42 6.77 9.21
CA LEU A 144 -10.19 6.95 9.99
C LEU A 144 -9.51 5.61 10.34
N LEU A 145 -10.29 4.58 10.65
CA LEU A 145 -9.73 3.23 10.86
C LEU A 145 -9.07 2.71 9.59
N ARG A 146 -9.73 2.83 8.44
CA ARG A 146 -9.15 2.48 7.13
C ARG A 146 -7.90 3.29 6.80
N THR A 147 -7.85 4.55 7.23
CA THR A 147 -6.65 5.39 7.10
C THR A 147 -5.48 4.78 7.91
N ALA A 148 -5.72 4.41 9.16
CA ALA A 148 -4.70 3.76 9.99
C ALA A 148 -4.25 2.41 9.41
N GLU A 149 -5.18 1.61 8.90
CA GLU A 149 -4.91 0.35 8.18
C GLU A 149 -4.09 0.60 6.90
N GLY A 150 -4.38 1.67 6.16
CA GLY A 150 -3.61 2.06 4.98
C GLY A 150 -2.14 2.34 5.30
N PHE A 151 -1.86 3.12 6.35
CA PHE A 151 -0.48 3.32 6.81
C PHE A 151 0.17 2.03 7.32
N GLY A 152 -0.59 1.18 8.02
CA GLY A 152 -0.16 -0.16 8.44
C GLY A 152 0.20 -1.04 7.24
N GLY A 153 -0.60 -1.00 6.18
CA GLY A 153 -0.34 -1.71 4.92
C GLY A 153 0.94 -1.24 4.24
N VAL A 154 1.16 0.07 4.13
CA VAL A 154 2.42 0.63 3.58
C VAL A 154 3.61 0.22 4.44
N LEU A 155 3.50 0.28 5.76
CA LEU A 155 4.55 -0.14 6.68
C LEU A 155 4.91 -1.63 6.48
N ALA A 156 3.90 -2.48 6.39
CA ALA A 156 4.06 -3.92 6.16
C ALA A 156 4.68 -4.21 4.78
N GLY A 157 4.23 -3.52 3.73
CA GLY A 157 4.80 -3.61 2.38
C GLY A 157 6.28 -3.21 2.35
N ASN A 158 6.62 -2.06 2.93
CA ASN A 158 8.01 -1.60 3.05
C ASN A 158 8.88 -2.59 3.84
N ALA A 159 8.35 -3.16 4.94
CA ALA A 159 9.05 -4.19 5.71
C ALA A 159 9.26 -5.46 4.88
N PHE A 160 8.26 -5.87 4.11
CA PHE A 160 8.38 -7.00 3.20
C PHE A 160 9.47 -6.74 2.15
N GLU A 161 9.46 -5.61 1.46
CA GLU A 161 10.48 -5.26 0.46
C GLU A 161 11.89 -5.19 1.08
N GLU A 162 12.01 -4.66 2.31
CA GLU A 162 13.30 -4.55 3.01
C GLU A 162 13.89 -5.90 3.39
N PHE A 163 13.07 -6.84 3.91
CA PHE A 163 13.54 -8.07 4.53
C PHE A 163 13.36 -9.33 3.67
N TRP A 164 12.51 -9.29 2.64
CA TRP A 164 12.26 -10.43 1.75
C TRP A 164 13.52 -11.03 1.12
N PRO A 165 14.53 -10.24 0.67
CA PRO A 165 15.75 -10.79 0.13
C PRO A 165 16.50 -11.70 1.12
N ASP A 166 16.46 -11.39 2.42
CA ASP A 166 17.11 -12.20 3.45
C ASP A 166 16.33 -13.49 3.73
N VAL A 167 15.01 -13.40 3.76
CA VAL A 167 14.14 -14.57 3.89
C VAL A 167 14.36 -15.50 2.70
N LYS A 168 14.38 -14.97 1.48
CA LYS A 168 14.62 -15.73 0.26
C LYS A 168 15.99 -16.43 0.30
N LYS A 169 17.05 -15.73 0.70
CA LYS A 169 18.38 -16.33 0.84
C LYS A 169 18.36 -17.50 1.85
N ARG A 170 17.72 -17.34 3.00
CA ARG A 170 17.68 -18.38 4.04
C ARG A 170 16.86 -19.61 3.63
N VAL A 171 15.75 -19.41 2.91
CA VAL A 171 14.83 -20.47 2.52
C VAL A 171 15.37 -21.24 1.31
N PHE A 172 15.90 -20.54 0.31
CA PHE A 172 16.27 -21.15 -0.97
C PHE A 172 17.77 -21.50 -1.11
N HIS A 173 18.66 -21.03 -0.19
CA HIS A 173 20.08 -21.41 -0.22
C HIS A 173 20.46 -22.50 0.80
N LYS A 174 19.48 -23.16 1.44
CA LYS A 174 19.72 -24.30 2.34
C LYS A 174 19.87 -25.66 1.63
N HIS A 175 19.92 -25.68 0.30
CA HIS A 175 19.98 -26.92 -0.51
C HIS A 175 21.22 -27.00 -1.40
N HIS A 176 22.39 -26.55 -0.92
CA HIS A 176 23.69 -26.91 -1.53
C HIS A 176 24.69 -27.20 -0.46
#